data_d489eb6487162f8f6a75c07af6d10131
#
_entry.id   d489eb6487162f8f6a75c07af6d10131
#
_cell.length_a   1.000
_cell.length_b   1.000
_cell.length_c   1.000
_cell.angle_alpha   90.00
_cell.angle_beta   90.00
_cell.angle_gamma   90.00
#
_symmetry.space_group_name_H-M   'P 1'
#
loop_
_entity.id
_entity.type
_entity.pdbx_description
1 polymer ?
#
loop_
_entity_poly.entity_id
_entity_poly.type
_entity_poly.pdbx_seq_one_letter_code
_entity_poly.pdbx_strand_id
1 'polypeptide(L)'
;MNRNELISAWKAEEEIAHIHGWDFSHIDGRHTEQDDLPWDYRAVIEEYLTPEMKLLDIDTGGGEFLLSLGHPFENTAATENYPPNVALCRETLLPLGIDFRPGDGKGTLPFADGSFDMVI
;
A
#
# COMPACT_ATOMS: atom_id res chain seq x y z
N MET A 1 -16.99 -28.87 14.74
CA MET A 1 -15.56 -28.56 14.99
C MET A 1 -15.42 -28.11 16.43
N ASN A 2 -14.60 -28.76 17.20
CA ASN A 2 -14.32 -28.35 18.56
C ASN A 2 -13.27 -27.20 18.58
N ARG A 3 -13.07 -26.60 19.78
CA ARG A 3 -12.16 -25.44 19.92
C ARG A 3 -10.72 -25.74 19.46
N ASN A 4 -10.21 -26.93 19.74
CA ASN A 4 -8.84 -27.27 19.40
C ASN A 4 -8.66 -27.49 17.90
N GLU A 5 -9.65 -28.12 17.25
CA GLU A 5 -9.69 -28.27 15.79
C GLU A 5 -9.74 -26.89 15.10
N LEU A 6 -10.54 -25.97 15.63
CA LEU A 6 -10.65 -24.62 15.10
C LEU A 6 -9.32 -23.84 15.22
N ILE A 7 -8.67 -23.92 16.40
CA ILE A 7 -7.36 -23.29 16.61
C ILE A 7 -6.29 -23.89 15.68
N SER A 8 -6.32 -25.21 15.49
CA SER A 8 -5.38 -25.86 14.56
C SER A 8 -5.60 -25.42 13.12
N ALA A 9 -6.85 -25.29 12.69
CA ALA A 9 -7.19 -24.79 11.35
C ALA A 9 -6.73 -23.35 11.16
N TRP A 10 -6.94 -22.47 12.13
CA TRP A 10 -6.48 -21.09 12.07
C TRP A 10 -4.95 -20.97 12.01
N LYS A 11 -4.23 -21.77 12.78
CA LYS A 11 -2.76 -21.79 12.73
C LYS A 11 -2.24 -22.28 11.39
N ALA A 12 -2.89 -23.27 10.78
CA ALA A 12 -2.53 -23.73 9.44
C ALA A 12 -2.75 -22.65 8.38
N GLU A 13 -3.84 -21.88 8.47
CA GLU A 13 -4.07 -20.73 7.60
C GLU A 13 -3.02 -19.63 7.82
N GLU A 14 -2.67 -19.32 9.07
CA GLU A 14 -1.65 -18.32 9.41
C GLU A 14 -0.27 -18.68 8.83
N GLU A 15 0.10 -19.97 8.82
CA GLU A 15 1.37 -20.44 8.28
C GLU A 15 1.51 -20.25 6.77
N ILE A 16 0.41 -20.29 6.02
CA ILE A 16 0.39 -20.16 4.56
C ILE A 16 -0.02 -18.77 4.06
N ALA A 17 -0.69 -17.99 4.91
CA ALA A 17 -1.17 -16.64 4.57
C ALA A 17 -0.06 -15.60 4.71
N HIS A 18 0.88 -15.60 3.76
CA HIS A 18 1.94 -14.59 3.67
C HIS A 18 1.54 -13.49 2.70
N ILE A 19 1.08 -12.35 3.23
CA ILE A 19 0.68 -11.20 2.43
C ILE A 19 1.90 -10.34 2.15
N HIS A 20 2.14 -10.04 0.86
CA HIS A 20 3.16 -9.13 0.38
C HIS A 20 2.50 -8.05 -0.47
N GLY A 21 2.66 -6.77 -0.10
CA GLY A 21 1.96 -5.69 -0.75
C GLY A 21 0.45 -5.89 -0.67
N TRP A 22 -0.23 -5.70 -1.78
CA TRP A 22 -1.68 -5.91 -1.91
C TRP A 22 -2.03 -7.25 -2.56
N ASP A 23 -1.14 -8.24 -2.50
CA ASP A 23 -1.40 -9.57 -3.02
C ASP A 23 -2.23 -10.40 -2.01
N PHE A 24 -3.53 -10.48 -2.26
CA PHE A 24 -4.50 -11.27 -1.50
C PHE A 24 -4.90 -12.57 -2.22
N SER A 25 -4.12 -13.03 -3.19
CA SER A 25 -4.44 -14.21 -4.01
C SER A 25 -4.71 -15.47 -3.18
N HIS A 26 -4.13 -15.58 -1.98
CA HIS A 26 -4.37 -16.69 -1.06
C HIS A 26 -5.86 -16.87 -0.70
N ILE A 27 -6.64 -15.78 -0.68
CA ILE A 27 -8.06 -15.80 -0.34
C ILE A 27 -8.98 -15.65 -1.55
N ASP A 28 -8.46 -15.80 -2.77
CA ASP A 28 -9.26 -15.74 -3.99
C ASP A 28 -10.48 -16.70 -3.93
N GLY A 29 -11.64 -16.17 -4.30
CA GLY A 29 -12.92 -16.89 -4.25
C GLY A 29 -13.51 -17.09 -2.84
N ARG A 30 -12.83 -16.60 -1.79
CA ARG A 30 -13.26 -16.69 -0.38
C ARG A 30 -13.92 -15.42 0.13
N HIS A 31 -13.97 -14.37 -0.68
CA HIS A 31 -14.58 -13.08 -0.36
C HIS A 31 -15.30 -12.50 -1.56
N THR A 32 -16.15 -11.53 -1.29
CA THR A 32 -16.80 -10.68 -2.30
C THR A 32 -16.55 -9.24 -1.94
N GLU A 33 -16.38 -8.40 -2.97
CA GLU A 33 -16.20 -6.96 -2.81
C GLU A 33 -17.49 -6.25 -3.25
N GLN A 34 -17.83 -5.19 -2.54
CA GLN A 34 -18.89 -4.29 -2.92
C GLN A 34 -18.29 -3.18 -3.79
N ASP A 35 -18.75 -3.04 -5.02
CA ASP A 35 -18.20 -2.14 -6.04
C ASP A 35 -19.19 -1.07 -6.52
N ASP A 36 -20.29 -0.86 -5.77
CA ASP A 36 -21.36 0.06 -6.10
C ASP A 36 -21.20 1.48 -5.50
N LEU A 37 -19.98 1.87 -5.17
CA LEU A 37 -19.69 3.23 -4.70
C LEU A 37 -19.99 4.26 -5.81
N PRO A 38 -20.59 5.42 -5.47
CA PRO A 38 -20.92 6.45 -6.44
C PRO A 38 -19.70 7.24 -6.96
N TRP A 39 -18.49 6.86 -6.55
CA TRP A 39 -17.23 7.49 -6.95
C TRP A 39 -16.14 6.41 -7.11
N ASP A 40 -15.15 6.73 -7.93
CA ASP A 40 -13.97 5.91 -8.16
C ASP A 40 -12.73 6.62 -7.59
N TYR A 41 -11.98 5.93 -6.74
CA TYR A 41 -10.82 6.51 -6.03
C TYR A 41 -9.73 7.00 -6.98
N ARG A 42 -9.42 6.20 -8.00
CA ARG A 42 -8.44 6.58 -9.02
C ARG A 42 -8.90 7.80 -9.79
N ALA A 43 -10.15 7.82 -10.23
CA ALA A 43 -10.71 8.93 -10.99
C ALA A 43 -10.65 10.26 -10.21
N VAL A 44 -10.92 10.21 -8.89
CA VAL A 44 -10.80 11.38 -8.02
C VAL A 44 -9.35 11.86 -7.94
N ILE A 45 -8.38 10.96 -7.76
CA ILE A 45 -6.97 11.35 -7.75
C ILE A 45 -6.56 11.97 -9.08
N GLU A 46 -6.88 11.33 -10.20
CA GLU A 46 -6.50 11.78 -11.54
C GLU A 46 -7.15 13.11 -11.94
N GLU A 47 -8.31 13.44 -11.37
CA GLU A 47 -8.98 14.74 -11.58
C GLU A 47 -8.13 15.90 -11.03
N TYR A 48 -7.43 15.72 -9.92
CA TYR A 48 -6.70 16.78 -9.22
C TYR A 48 -5.18 16.70 -9.36
N LEU A 49 -4.63 15.53 -9.63
CA LEU A 49 -3.19 15.31 -9.70
C LEU A 49 -2.61 15.86 -11.02
N THR A 50 -1.64 16.76 -10.90
CA THR A 50 -0.85 17.24 -12.05
C THR A 50 0.60 16.74 -11.97
N PRO A 51 1.33 16.62 -13.09
CA PRO A 51 2.70 16.08 -13.08
C PRO A 51 3.68 16.87 -12.21
N GLU A 52 3.44 18.15 -11.97
CA GLU A 52 4.30 19.03 -11.17
C GLU A 52 4.07 18.89 -9.66
N MET A 53 2.94 18.32 -9.26
CA MET A 53 2.60 18.13 -7.86
C MET A 53 3.50 17.10 -7.20
N LYS A 54 3.86 17.35 -5.94
CA LYS A 54 4.51 16.37 -5.07
C LYS A 54 3.47 15.50 -4.41
N LEU A 55 3.52 14.20 -4.71
CA LEU A 55 2.58 13.18 -4.25
C LEU A 55 3.22 12.33 -3.16
N LEU A 56 2.48 12.11 -2.07
CA LEU A 56 2.81 11.12 -1.03
C LEU A 56 1.71 10.05 -0.98
N ASP A 57 2.11 8.79 -1.02
CA ASP A 57 1.26 7.63 -0.73
C ASP A 57 1.59 7.08 0.65
N ILE A 58 0.61 7.11 1.58
CA ILE A 58 0.75 6.60 2.95
C ILE A 58 0.28 5.14 2.97
N ASP A 59 1.09 4.27 3.59
CA ASP A 59 0.83 2.84 3.67
C ASP A 59 0.65 2.19 2.29
N THR A 60 1.64 2.42 1.44
CA THR A 60 1.60 2.10 0.01
C THR A 60 1.50 0.60 -0.32
N GLY A 61 1.65 -0.29 0.66
CA GLY A 61 1.77 -1.73 0.42
C GLY A 61 3.08 -2.07 -0.28
N GLY A 62 3.01 -2.63 -1.46
CA GLY A 62 4.19 -2.84 -2.33
C GLY A 62 4.40 -1.74 -3.36
N GLY A 63 3.59 -0.68 -3.34
CA GLY A 63 3.65 0.42 -4.32
C GLY A 63 2.87 0.17 -5.61
N GLU A 64 2.09 -0.90 -5.68
CA GLU A 64 1.40 -1.34 -6.90
C GLU A 64 0.43 -0.26 -7.42
N PHE A 65 -0.43 0.26 -6.53
CA PHE A 65 -1.38 1.31 -6.89
C PHE A 65 -0.66 2.62 -7.25
N LEU A 66 0.33 3.01 -6.44
CA LEU A 66 1.13 4.22 -6.66
C LEU A 66 1.79 4.21 -8.03
N LEU A 67 2.47 3.11 -8.39
CA LEU A 67 3.11 2.95 -9.69
C LEU A 67 2.10 2.98 -10.84
N SER A 68 0.90 2.47 -10.62
CA SER A 68 -0.16 2.45 -11.62
C SER A 68 -0.70 3.83 -11.99
N LEU A 69 -0.46 4.86 -11.17
CA LEU A 69 -0.85 6.24 -11.46
C LEU A 69 0.04 6.88 -12.53
N GLY A 70 1.25 6.35 -12.78
CA GLY A 70 2.17 6.90 -13.77
C GLY A 70 2.69 8.30 -13.44
N HIS A 71 2.69 8.69 -12.18
CA HIS A 71 3.20 10.00 -11.74
C HIS A 71 4.73 10.06 -11.87
N PRO A 72 5.33 11.24 -12.22
CA PRO A 72 6.78 11.39 -12.31
C PRO A 72 7.48 10.92 -11.00
N PHE A 73 8.46 10.03 -11.10
CA PHE A 73 9.10 9.41 -9.94
C PHE A 73 9.80 10.42 -9.04
N GLU A 74 10.40 11.46 -9.62
CA GLU A 74 11.05 12.57 -8.90
C GLU A 74 10.09 13.40 -8.05
N ASN A 75 8.78 13.34 -8.34
CA ASN A 75 7.71 14.00 -7.61
C ASN A 75 6.86 13.04 -6.78
N THR A 76 7.34 11.81 -6.60
CA THR A 76 6.59 10.75 -5.90
C THR A 76 7.34 10.32 -4.65
N ALA A 77 6.61 10.23 -3.54
CA ALA A 77 7.09 9.67 -2.29
C ALA A 77 6.10 8.64 -1.76
N ALA A 78 6.60 7.75 -0.92
CA ALA A 78 5.78 6.73 -0.27
C ALA A 78 6.31 6.39 1.12
N THR A 79 5.42 5.93 1.98
CA THR A 79 5.77 5.36 3.28
C THR A 79 5.03 4.06 3.53
N GLU A 80 5.62 3.20 4.34
CA GLU A 80 5.09 1.91 4.75
C GLU A 80 5.77 1.50 6.05
N ASN A 81 5.10 0.79 6.93
CA ASN A 81 5.68 0.37 8.21
C ASN A 81 5.64 -1.14 8.45
N TYR A 82 4.86 -1.90 7.67
CA TYR A 82 4.84 -3.35 7.75
C TYR A 82 6.13 -3.95 7.18
N PRO A 83 6.95 -4.67 7.98
CA PRO A 83 8.30 -5.04 7.57
C PRO A 83 8.42 -5.78 6.23
N PRO A 84 7.55 -6.75 5.86
CA PRO A 84 7.60 -7.38 4.54
C PRO A 84 7.36 -6.40 3.40
N ASN A 85 6.44 -5.45 3.57
CA ASN A 85 6.15 -4.42 2.58
C ASN A 85 7.29 -3.38 2.50
N VAL A 86 7.91 -3.03 3.63
CA VAL A 86 9.11 -2.17 3.64
C VAL A 86 10.22 -2.77 2.81
N ALA A 87 10.49 -4.07 2.97
CA ALA A 87 11.49 -4.77 2.16
C ALA A 87 11.14 -4.73 0.66
N LEU A 88 9.88 -5.02 0.33
CA LEU A 88 9.38 -4.98 -1.05
C LEU A 88 9.50 -3.57 -1.65
N CYS A 89 9.11 -2.52 -0.93
CA CYS A 89 9.22 -1.13 -1.39
C CYS A 89 10.67 -0.70 -1.64
N ARG A 90 11.63 -1.16 -0.83
CA ARG A 90 13.05 -0.91 -1.07
C ARG A 90 13.55 -1.52 -2.36
N GLU A 91 13.01 -2.66 -2.74
CA GLU A 91 13.38 -3.33 -3.99
C GLU A 91 12.66 -2.74 -5.21
N THR A 92 11.42 -2.29 -5.05
CA THR A 92 10.56 -1.87 -6.17
C THR A 92 10.51 -0.37 -6.39
N LEU A 93 10.57 0.46 -5.34
CA LEU A 93 10.38 1.91 -5.44
C LEU A 93 11.70 2.69 -5.46
N LEU A 94 12.64 2.36 -4.57
CA LEU A 94 13.93 3.08 -4.49
C LEU A 94 14.72 3.07 -5.80
N PRO A 95 14.85 1.95 -6.54
CA PRO A 95 15.58 1.94 -7.81
C PRO A 95 14.97 2.83 -8.90
N LEU A 96 13.68 3.16 -8.78
CA LEU A 96 12.98 4.04 -9.72
C LEU A 96 13.20 5.54 -9.43
N GLY A 97 13.78 5.87 -8.27
CA GLY A 97 13.96 7.25 -7.83
C GLY A 97 12.79 7.82 -7.02
N ILE A 98 11.86 6.97 -6.58
CA ILE A 98 10.79 7.36 -5.65
C ILE A 98 11.38 7.53 -4.25
N ASP A 99 11.01 8.62 -3.55
CA ASP A 99 11.44 8.89 -2.18
C ASP A 99 10.65 8.00 -1.21
N PHE A 100 11.12 6.77 -1.02
CA PHE A 100 10.52 5.84 -0.09
C PHE A 100 11.21 5.92 1.27
N ARG A 101 10.42 6.14 2.32
CA ARG A 101 10.89 6.18 3.71
C ARG A 101 10.01 5.30 4.58
N PRO A 102 10.58 4.33 5.32
CA PRO A 102 9.79 3.52 6.24
C PRO A 102 9.25 4.37 7.38
N GLY A 103 7.99 4.15 7.74
CA GLY A 103 7.36 4.71 8.92
C GLY A 103 7.79 4.00 10.20
N ASP A 104 7.57 4.65 11.34
CA ASP A 104 7.89 4.10 12.67
C ASP A 104 6.70 3.35 13.31
N GLY A 105 5.54 3.31 12.65
CA GLY A 105 4.31 2.72 13.17
C GLY A 105 3.70 3.47 14.37
N LYS A 106 4.19 4.67 14.69
CA LYS A 106 3.77 5.47 15.86
C LYS A 106 2.97 6.72 15.47
N GLY A 107 2.60 6.84 14.19
CA GLY A 107 1.80 7.94 13.68
C GLY A 107 2.58 9.19 13.28
N THR A 108 3.90 9.15 13.31
CA THR A 108 4.75 10.23 12.80
C THR A 108 5.22 9.89 11.39
N LEU A 109 4.93 10.75 10.44
CA LEU A 109 5.44 10.58 9.07
C LEU A 109 6.91 11.01 8.98
N PRO A 110 7.75 10.29 8.20
CA PRO A 110 9.17 10.57 8.06
C PRO A 110 9.48 11.73 7.08
N PHE A 111 8.58 12.70 6.98
CA PHE A 111 8.66 13.85 6.09
C PHE A 111 8.40 15.15 6.85
N ALA A 112 8.98 16.25 6.40
CA ALA A 112 8.71 17.56 6.96
C ALA A 112 7.30 18.03 6.60
N ASP A 113 6.72 18.85 7.47
CA ASP A 113 5.41 19.50 7.23
C ASP A 113 5.43 20.32 5.94
N GLY A 114 4.32 20.31 5.22
CA GLY A 114 4.16 21.09 4.00
C GLY A 114 4.98 20.61 2.81
N SER A 115 5.47 19.35 2.82
CA SER A 115 6.32 18.80 1.77
C SER A 115 5.58 18.36 0.51
N PHE A 116 4.27 18.14 0.60
CA PHE A 116 3.48 17.54 -0.48
C PHE A 116 2.28 18.38 -0.86
N ASP A 117 1.90 18.30 -2.15
CA ASP A 117 0.72 18.96 -2.71
C ASP A 117 -0.50 18.04 -2.65
N MET A 118 -0.28 16.73 -2.74
CA MET A 118 -1.34 15.71 -2.62
C MET A 118 -0.84 14.55 -1.74
N VAL A 119 -1.73 14.07 -0.90
CA VAL A 119 -1.52 12.87 -0.05
C VAL A 119 -2.67 11.90 -0.29
N ILE A 120 -2.33 10.63 -0.51
CA ILE A 120 -3.28 9.53 -0.76
C ILE A 120 -3.02 8.37 0.17
#